data_4db10d2b2d5481560825583cc4786b93
#
_entry.id   4db10d2b2d5481560825583cc4786b93
#
_cell.length_a   1.000
_cell.length_b   1.000
_cell.length_c   1.000
_cell.angle_alpha   90.00
_cell.angle_beta   90.00
_cell.angle_gamma   90.00
#
_symmetry.space_group_name_H-M   'P 1'
#
loop_
_entity.id
_entity.type
_entity.pdbx_description
1 polymer ?
#
loop_
_entity_poly.entity_id
_entity_poly.type
_entity_poly.pdbx_seq_one_letter_code
_entity_poly.pdbx_strand_id
1 'polypeptide(L)'
;VKVIDLELDLPPSVEDIVSRLKDYLFHSTEKGMANYGNIFGKQRAEALDFTPEELQRMKKDMTEAEVERVLVTRAKKALVTLKQFVKQMDEAGIEWGAVFAGDSDKTAAVVKQFPERFIGTANINPLDGMKAVRELERAVKELGIKCFYASPYRYGIRANDRRFYPLYAKAVELDIPVFIYTTMTYRTDLPMDIGRPIYVDDVAMDFPEMRIVAGLGGWPWVPELIGLARRHQNLYISTAAHRPKYFATPGSGWEMLMQYGNTLLQDKVVFASSWFTYSLPVKQVVEEMLALPLKDSVKEKWMYKNARRLFRFE
;
A
#
# COMPACT_ATOMS: atom_id res chain seq x y z
N VAL A 1 9.92 -18.80 -6.59
CA VAL A 1 8.83 -18.09 -7.32
C VAL A 1 9.27 -16.66 -7.54
N LYS A 2 9.13 -16.13 -8.77
CA LYS A 2 9.31 -14.70 -9.03
C LYS A 2 8.13 -13.92 -8.45
N VAL A 3 8.40 -12.73 -7.94
CA VAL A 3 7.42 -11.88 -7.27
C VAL A 3 7.44 -10.46 -7.85
N ILE A 4 6.26 -9.88 -8.06
CA ILE A 4 6.07 -8.44 -8.27
C ILE A 4 5.21 -7.95 -7.11
N ASP A 5 5.74 -7.02 -6.33
CA ASP A 5 5.05 -6.43 -5.18
C ASP A 5 4.46 -5.07 -5.56
N LEU A 6 3.15 -4.95 -5.59
CA LEU A 6 2.47 -3.76 -6.12
C LEU A 6 2.19 -2.65 -5.07
N GLU A 7 2.50 -2.90 -3.82
CA GLU A 7 2.53 -1.87 -2.76
C GLU A 7 3.74 -2.17 -1.85
N LEU A 8 4.94 -2.01 -2.40
CA LEU A 8 6.20 -2.22 -1.71
C LEU A 8 6.58 -0.94 -0.96
N ASP A 9 6.48 -0.97 0.36
CA ASP A 9 6.99 0.13 1.17
C ASP A 9 8.51 0.27 1.02
N LEU A 10 8.99 1.51 0.86
CA LEU A 10 10.40 1.80 0.96
C LEU A 10 10.84 1.79 2.43
N PRO A 11 12.11 1.46 2.72
CA PRO A 11 12.64 1.68 4.05
C PRO A 11 12.43 3.13 4.46
N PRO A 12 11.88 3.40 5.66
CA PRO A 12 11.66 4.76 6.11
C PRO A 12 12.98 5.48 6.34
N SER A 13 12.99 6.80 6.23
CA SER A 13 14.09 7.61 6.72
C SER A 13 14.13 7.62 8.25
N VAL A 14 15.29 7.98 8.82
CA VAL A 14 15.41 8.18 10.28
C VAL A 14 14.40 9.23 10.76
N GLU A 15 14.24 10.31 10.00
CA GLU A 15 13.30 11.39 10.31
C GLU A 15 11.84 10.91 10.33
N ASP A 16 11.43 10.13 9.32
CA ASP A 16 10.06 9.60 9.22
C ASP A 16 9.72 8.69 10.38
N ILE A 17 10.61 7.75 10.73
CA ILE A 17 10.32 6.79 11.82
C ILE A 17 10.36 7.48 13.19
N VAL A 18 11.26 8.42 13.39
CA VAL A 18 11.36 9.22 14.62
C VAL A 18 10.10 10.07 14.80
N SER A 19 9.67 10.78 13.76
CA SER A 19 8.44 11.59 13.79
C SER A 19 7.22 10.71 14.16
N ARG A 20 7.03 9.58 13.50
CA ARG A 20 5.89 8.67 13.76
C ARG A 20 5.91 8.06 15.16
N LEU A 21 7.10 7.79 15.71
CA LEU A 21 7.22 7.27 17.07
C LEU A 21 7.04 8.36 18.13
N LYS A 22 7.45 9.60 17.87
CA LYS A 22 7.13 10.74 18.73
C LYS A 22 5.62 10.97 18.77
N ASP A 23 4.94 10.95 17.62
CA ASP A 23 3.48 11.05 17.56
C ASP A 23 2.81 9.95 18.40
N TYR A 24 3.29 8.70 18.28
CA TYR A 24 2.78 7.59 19.08
C TYR A 24 2.99 7.79 20.59
N LEU A 25 4.15 8.30 20.99
CA LEU A 25 4.48 8.46 22.42
C LEU A 25 3.79 9.65 23.07
N PHE A 26 3.70 10.78 22.38
CA PHE A 26 3.27 12.06 22.98
C PHE A 26 1.94 12.60 22.43
N HIS A 27 1.56 12.27 21.19
CA HIS A 27 0.37 12.80 20.51
C HIS A 27 -0.70 11.75 20.23
N SER A 28 -0.62 10.60 20.91
CA SER A 28 -1.47 9.42 20.67
C SER A 28 -2.97 9.62 20.90
N THR A 29 -3.38 10.73 21.49
CA THR A 29 -4.80 11.07 21.73
C THR A 29 -5.42 11.93 20.63
N GLU A 30 -4.61 12.37 19.65
CA GLU A 30 -5.08 13.23 18.59
C GLU A 30 -5.97 12.49 17.59
N LYS A 31 -6.86 13.25 16.92
CA LYS A 31 -7.80 12.75 15.92
C LYS A 31 -7.15 12.63 14.53
N GLY A 32 -7.85 12.01 13.61
CA GLY A 32 -7.46 12.00 12.21
C GLY A 32 -6.30 11.06 11.91
N MET A 33 -5.31 11.56 11.18
CA MET A 33 -4.14 10.77 10.75
C MET A 33 -3.27 10.29 11.93
N ALA A 34 -3.26 10.99 13.05
CA ALA A 34 -2.51 10.59 14.25
C ALA A 34 -2.96 9.23 14.80
N ASN A 35 -4.21 8.83 14.56
CA ASN A 35 -4.69 7.51 14.96
C ASN A 35 -3.95 6.34 14.29
N TYR A 36 -3.38 6.55 13.11
CA TYR A 36 -2.47 5.56 12.50
C TYR A 36 -1.19 5.38 13.32
N GLY A 37 -0.71 6.43 14.00
CA GLY A 37 0.37 6.36 14.97
C GLY A 37 -0.01 5.45 16.14
N ASN A 38 -1.22 5.60 16.69
CA ASN A 38 -1.70 4.79 17.81
C ASN A 38 -1.79 3.29 17.45
N ILE A 39 -2.31 2.98 16.26
CA ILE A 39 -2.53 1.59 15.84
C ILE A 39 -1.23 0.88 15.50
N PHE A 40 -0.32 1.56 14.79
CA PHE A 40 0.90 0.95 14.27
C PHE A 40 2.18 1.33 15.04
N GLY A 41 2.08 2.23 16.02
CA GLY A 41 3.23 2.75 16.75
C GLY A 41 3.95 1.68 17.57
N LYS A 42 3.19 0.79 18.19
CA LYS A 42 3.76 -0.33 18.95
C LYS A 42 4.61 -1.25 18.07
N GLN A 43 4.08 -1.70 16.93
CA GLN A 43 4.82 -2.56 16.01
C GLN A 43 6.07 -1.87 15.45
N ARG A 44 5.99 -0.56 15.17
CA ARG A 44 7.16 0.23 14.73
C ARG A 44 8.22 0.35 15.81
N ALA A 45 7.82 0.50 17.06
CA ALA A 45 8.74 0.53 18.19
C ALA A 45 9.42 -0.84 18.40
N GLU A 46 8.66 -1.92 18.32
CA GLU A 46 9.17 -3.30 18.39
C GLU A 46 10.17 -3.57 17.26
N ALA A 47 9.93 -3.05 16.04
CA ALA A 47 10.88 -3.16 14.91
C ALA A 47 12.21 -2.42 15.14
N LEU A 48 12.25 -1.49 16.08
CA LEU A 48 13.47 -0.82 16.56
C LEU A 48 14.00 -1.41 17.88
N ASP A 49 13.58 -2.63 18.24
CA ASP A 49 13.96 -3.35 19.46
C ASP A 49 13.60 -2.60 20.77
N PHE A 50 12.52 -1.82 20.77
CA PHE A 50 12.00 -1.24 22.02
C PHE A 50 11.09 -2.20 22.75
N THR A 51 11.32 -2.36 24.06
CA THR A 51 10.39 -3.11 24.92
C THR A 51 9.23 -2.21 25.39
N PRO A 52 8.07 -2.80 25.78
CA PRO A 52 6.97 -2.05 26.36
C PRO A 52 7.38 -1.20 27.58
N GLU A 53 8.28 -1.73 28.42
CA GLU A 53 8.78 -1.06 29.62
C GLU A 53 9.65 0.15 29.28
N GLU A 54 10.52 0.02 28.25
CA GLU A 54 11.31 1.15 27.74
C GLU A 54 10.40 2.26 27.22
N LEU A 55 9.36 1.92 26.44
CA LEU A 55 8.41 2.91 25.91
C LEU A 55 7.64 3.62 27.02
N GLN A 56 7.21 2.89 28.05
CA GLN A 56 6.55 3.50 29.21
C GLN A 56 7.48 4.46 29.96
N ARG A 57 8.74 4.05 30.19
CA ARG A 57 9.75 4.91 30.82
C ARG A 57 10.00 6.17 29.99
N MET A 58 10.19 6.02 28.68
CA MET A 58 10.39 7.15 27.77
C MET A 58 9.24 8.14 27.85
N LYS A 59 8.00 7.65 27.85
CA LYS A 59 6.80 8.48 27.93
C LYS A 59 6.65 9.21 29.26
N LYS A 60 7.07 8.58 30.37
CA LYS A 60 6.84 9.08 31.73
C LYS A 60 7.98 9.95 32.26
N ASP A 61 9.23 9.54 32.00
CA ASP A 61 10.39 10.02 32.72
C ASP A 61 11.37 10.83 31.84
N MET A 62 11.10 10.96 30.54
CA MET A 62 11.98 11.65 29.60
C MET A 62 11.28 12.84 28.92
N THR A 63 12.02 13.86 28.64
CA THR A 63 11.58 14.96 27.77
C THR A 63 11.52 14.52 26.30
N GLU A 64 10.72 15.19 25.49
CA GLU A 64 10.60 14.89 24.05
C GLU A 64 11.95 14.93 23.33
N ALA A 65 12.83 15.88 23.69
CA ALA A 65 14.17 16.00 23.13
C ALA A 65 15.10 14.84 23.51
N GLU A 66 14.98 14.30 24.72
CA GLU A 66 15.72 13.10 25.14
C GLU A 66 15.23 11.86 24.41
N VAL A 67 13.91 11.72 24.29
CA VAL A 67 13.28 10.63 23.52
C VAL A 67 13.74 10.68 22.07
N GLU A 68 13.72 11.83 21.43
CA GLU A 68 14.17 12.00 20.04
C GLU A 68 15.62 11.51 19.84
N ARG A 69 16.53 11.85 20.74
CA ARG A 69 17.93 11.37 20.70
C ARG A 69 18.04 9.85 20.76
N VAL A 70 17.25 9.22 21.62
CA VAL A 70 17.21 7.74 21.74
C VAL A 70 16.63 7.12 20.47
N LEU A 71 15.51 7.65 19.95
CA LEU A 71 14.87 7.18 18.71
C LEU A 71 15.81 7.30 17.52
N VAL A 72 16.49 8.46 17.34
CA VAL A 72 17.47 8.67 16.27
C VAL A 72 18.60 7.64 16.33
N THR A 73 19.12 7.40 17.53
CA THR A 73 20.22 6.43 17.74
C THR A 73 19.80 5.02 17.34
N ARG A 74 18.63 4.56 17.80
CA ARG A 74 18.09 3.24 17.46
C ARG A 74 17.74 3.14 15.97
N ALA A 75 17.06 4.14 15.42
CA ALA A 75 16.69 4.16 14.00
C ALA A 75 17.94 4.07 13.09
N LYS A 76 18.97 4.85 13.36
CA LYS A 76 20.24 4.78 12.60
C LYS A 76 20.89 3.39 12.61
N LYS A 77 20.70 2.62 13.69
CA LYS A 77 21.25 1.27 13.80
C LYS A 77 20.39 0.23 13.10
N ALA A 78 19.06 0.38 13.15
CA ALA A 78 18.10 -0.62 12.68
C ALA A 78 17.71 -0.45 11.20
N LEU A 79 17.70 0.80 10.69
CA LEU A 79 17.23 1.08 9.34
C LEU A 79 18.28 0.68 8.29
N VAL A 80 17.77 0.10 7.22
CA VAL A 80 18.59 -0.32 6.07
C VAL A 80 18.58 0.73 4.97
N THR A 81 19.70 0.84 4.25
CA THR A 81 19.80 1.66 3.05
C THR A 81 18.96 1.05 1.90
N LEU A 82 18.61 1.86 0.91
CA LEU A 82 17.91 1.39 -0.28
C LEU A 82 18.66 0.23 -0.99
N LYS A 83 20.00 0.32 -1.05
CA LYS A 83 20.85 -0.75 -1.60
C LYS A 83 20.77 -2.06 -0.81
N GLN A 84 20.71 -2.00 0.51
CA GLN A 84 20.53 -3.16 1.36
C GLN A 84 19.10 -3.72 1.20
N PHE A 85 18.13 -2.84 1.05
CA PHE A 85 16.74 -3.24 0.82
C PHE A 85 16.57 -3.99 -0.51
N VAL A 86 17.22 -3.54 -1.58
CA VAL A 86 17.22 -4.28 -2.86
C VAL A 86 17.78 -5.70 -2.70
N LYS A 87 18.80 -5.91 -1.84
CA LYS A 87 19.25 -7.28 -1.52
C LYS A 87 18.18 -8.09 -0.77
N GLN A 88 17.44 -7.46 0.15
CA GLN A 88 16.31 -8.13 0.82
C GLN A 88 15.19 -8.49 -0.16
N MET A 89 14.96 -7.66 -1.18
CA MET A 89 14.05 -8.01 -2.29
C MET A 89 14.55 -9.25 -3.05
N ASP A 90 15.87 -9.34 -3.35
CA ASP A 90 16.45 -10.51 -4.01
C ASP A 90 16.23 -11.78 -3.18
N GLU A 91 16.49 -11.70 -1.88
CA GLU A 91 16.30 -12.81 -0.93
C GLU A 91 14.83 -13.24 -0.81
N ALA A 92 13.90 -12.32 -1.04
CA ALA A 92 12.45 -12.56 -1.08
C ALA A 92 11.94 -13.00 -2.46
N GLY A 93 12.78 -13.00 -3.51
CA GLY A 93 12.39 -13.28 -4.89
C GLY A 93 11.60 -12.16 -5.57
N ILE A 94 11.63 -10.93 -5.01
CA ILE A 94 10.94 -9.78 -5.57
C ILE A 94 11.76 -9.22 -6.72
N GLU A 95 11.25 -9.37 -7.94
CA GLU A 95 11.86 -8.84 -9.16
C GLU A 95 11.55 -7.35 -9.32
N TRP A 96 10.29 -6.96 -9.11
CA TRP A 96 9.80 -5.59 -9.22
C TRP A 96 8.97 -5.18 -8.01
N GLY A 97 9.10 -3.93 -7.58
CA GLY A 97 8.25 -3.33 -6.55
C GLY A 97 7.66 -1.99 -6.97
N ALA A 98 6.35 -1.82 -6.81
CA ALA A 98 5.72 -0.52 -6.97
C ALA A 98 5.89 0.30 -5.68
N VAL A 99 6.49 1.50 -5.81
CA VAL A 99 6.94 2.31 -4.68
C VAL A 99 6.46 3.76 -4.76
N PHE A 100 6.32 4.37 -3.60
CA PHE A 100 6.01 5.79 -3.45
C PHE A 100 6.92 6.43 -2.38
N ALA A 101 7.55 7.56 -2.69
CA ALA A 101 8.52 8.24 -1.83
C ALA A 101 8.05 9.62 -1.33
N GLY A 102 6.73 9.82 -1.21
CA GLY A 102 6.14 11.06 -0.68
C GLY A 102 5.61 12.02 -1.75
N ASP A 103 6.31 12.20 -2.85
CA ASP A 103 5.87 12.95 -4.02
C ASP A 103 6.44 12.34 -5.32
N SER A 104 6.01 12.88 -6.49
CA SER A 104 6.43 12.33 -7.79
C SER A 104 7.92 12.47 -8.06
N ASP A 105 8.53 13.59 -7.67
CA ASP A 105 9.96 13.87 -7.92
C ASP A 105 10.85 12.96 -7.06
N LYS A 106 10.54 12.81 -5.78
CA LYS A 106 11.24 11.88 -4.88
C LYS A 106 11.07 10.42 -5.33
N THR A 107 9.87 10.07 -5.76
CA THR A 107 9.60 8.71 -6.28
C THR A 107 10.44 8.45 -7.54
N ALA A 108 10.49 9.38 -8.48
CA ALA A 108 11.33 9.27 -9.66
C ALA A 108 12.82 9.19 -9.32
N ALA A 109 13.29 9.95 -8.31
CA ALA A 109 14.69 9.89 -7.85
C ALA A 109 15.05 8.51 -7.26
N VAL A 110 14.12 7.85 -6.58
CA VAL A 110 14.31 6.47 -6.10
C VAL A 110 14.33 5.49 -7.27
N VAL A 111 13.36 5.57 -8.18
CA VAL A 111 13.30 4.70 -9.37
C VAL A 111 14.56 4.81 -10.21
N LYS A 112 15.09 6.03 -10.39
CA LYS A 112 16.32 6.27 -11.16
C LYS A 112 17.55 5.57 -10.59
N GLN A 113 17.62 5.32 -9.28
CA GLN A 113 18.73 4.58 -8.66
C GLN A 113 18.70 3.09 -9.00
N PHE A 114 17.53 2.51 -9.18
CA PHE A 114 17.32 1.09 -9.49
C PHE A 114 16.17 0.93 -10.51
N PRO A 115 16.36 1.38 -11.76
CA PRO A 115 15.28 1.48 -12.75
C PRO A 115 14.69 0.12 -13.16
N GLU A 116 15.43 -0.97 -12.92
CA GLU A 116 15.01 -2.35 -13.22
C GLU A 116 14.39 -3.06 -12.01
N ARG A 117 14.17 -2.32 -10.91
CA ARG A 117 13.65 -2.90 -9.67
C ARG A 117 12.41 -2.19 -9.15
N PHE A 118 12.21 -0.93 -9.53
CA PHE A 118 11.12 -0.13 -9.00
C PHE A 118 10.18 0.39 -10.09
N ILE A 119 8.89 0.33 -9.78
CA ILE A 119 7.81 0.94 -10.54
C ILE A 119 7.35 2.17 -9.75
N GLY A 120 7.51 3.37 -10.32
CA GLY A 120 7.08 4.60 -9.63
C GLY A 120 5.57 4.74 -9.57
N THR A 121 5.06 5.10 -8.40
CA THR A 121 3.64 5.40 -8.15
C THR A 121 3.47 6.88 -7.85
N ALA A 122 2.50 7.56 -8.47
CA ALA A 122 2.08 8.91 -8.11
C ALA A 122 0.89 8.87 -7.14
N ASN A 123 0.92 9.76 -6.14
CA ASN A 123 -0.23 10.04 -5.28
C ASN A 123 -0.49 11.54 -5.33
N ILE A 124 -1.56 11.94 -6.01
CA ILE A 124 -1.83 13.33 -6.37
C ILE A 124 -3.13 13.78 -5.70
N ASN A 125 -3.13 15.02 -5.20
CA ASN A 125 -4.28 15.60 -4.55
C ASN A 125 -5.38 15.98 -5.57
N PRO A 126 -6.54 15.30 -5.59
CA PRO A 126 -7.61 15.59 -6.55
C PRO A 126 -8.27 16.96 -6.31
N LEU A 127 -8.07 17.57 -5.13
CA LEU A 127 -8.63 18.88 -4.80
C LEU A 127 -7.93 20.05 -5.52
N ASP A 128 -6.75 19.79 -6.12
CA ASP A 128 -5.97 20.79 -6.85
C ASP A 128 -6.48 20.99 -8.30
N GLY A 129 -7.58 20.33 -8.69
CA GLY A 129 -8.25 20.50 -9.99
C GLY A 129 -7.31 20.28 -11.17
N MET A 130 -7.26 21.20 -12.13
CA MET A 130 -6.40 21.07 -13.32
C MET A 130 -4.90 21.07 -13.05
N LYS A 131 -4.46 21.56 -11.88
CA LYS A 131 -3.06 21.45 -11.45
C LYS A 131 -2.73 19.97 -11.18
N ALA A 132 -3.64 19.23 -10.54
CA ALA A 132 -3.49 17.79 -10.31
C ALA A 132 -3.40 17.00 -11.63
N VAL A 133 -4.22 17.33 -12.63
CA VAL A 133 -4.21 16.67 -13.95
C VAL A 133 -2.88 16.90 -14.66
N ARG A 134 -2.38 18.15 -14.65
CA ARG A 134 -1.05 18.47 -15.23
C ARG A 134 0.09 17.78 -14.50
N GLU A 135 -0.01 17.67 -13.17
CA GLU A 135 1.00 16.95 -12.37
C GLU A 135 1.01 15.45 -12.69
N LEU A 136 -0.15 14.81 -12.86
CA LEU A 136 -0.21 13.41 -13.28
C LEU A 136 0.42 13.20 -14.65
N GLU A 137 0.13 14.10 -15.61
CA GLU A 137 0.73 14.06 -16.94
C GLU A 137 2.25 14.21 -16.88
N ARG A 138 2.76 15.20 -16.12
CA ARG A 138 4.19 15.41 -15.89
C ARG A 138 4.84 14.18 -15.25
N ALA A 139 4.24 13.65 -14.20
CA ALA A 139 4.76 12.48 -13.49
C ALA A 139 4.96 11.27 -14.42
N VAL A 140 4.00 11.05 -15.33
CA VAL A 140 4.09 9.93 -16.26
C VAL A 140 5.05 10.22 -17.43
N LYS A 141 4.87 11.36 -18.11
CA LYS A 141 5.62 11.66 -19.35
C LYS A 141 7.07 12.08 -19.12
N GLU A 142 7.34 12.85 -18.06
CA GLU A 142 8.66 13.41 -17.81
C GLU A 142 9.44 12.63 -16.73
N LEU A 143 8.74 12.10 -15.71
CA LEU A 143 9.38 11.40 -14.58
C LEU A 143 9.31 9.87 -14.68
N GLY A 144 8.59 9.33 -15.67
CA GLY A 144 8.51 7.88 -15.93
C GLY A 144 7.69 7.09 -14.90
N ILE A 145 6.82 7.75 -14.14
CA ILE A 145 5.87 7.11 -13.23
C ILE A 145 4.93 6.20 -14.04
N LYS A 146 4.59 5.03 -13.49
CA LYS A 146 3.85 3.98 -14.21
C LYS A 146 2.45 3.69 -13.66
N CYS A 147 2.08 4.24 -12.52
CA CYS A 147 0.74 4.08 -11.96
C CYS A 147 0.33 5.27 -11.08
N PHE A 148 -0.97 5.42 -10.89
CA PHE A 148 -1.57 6.43 -10.03
C PHE A 148 -2.27 5.75 -8.85
N TYR A 149 -2.06 6.26 -7.63
CA TYR A 149 -2.73 5.80 -6.42
C TYR A 149 -3.72 6.86 -5.94
N ALA A 150 -5.02 6.59 -6.09
CA ALA A 150 -6.09 7.40 -5.53
C ALA A 150 -6.31 7.06 -4.05
N SER A 151 -6.25 8.07 -3.19
CA SER A 151 -6.33 7.93 -1.73
C SER A 151 -7.57 8.63 -1.14
N PRO A 152 -8.79 8.06 -1.25
CA PRO A 152 -10.02 8.61 -0.69
C PRO A 152 -9.88 9.08 0.76
N TYR A 153 -9.32 8.23 1.62
CA TYR A 153 -9.16 8.53 3.05
C TYR A 153 -8.26 9.73 3.35
N ARG A 154 -7.28 10.00 2.49
CA ARG A 154 -6.35 11.12 2.68
C ARG A 154 -7.02 12.46 2.47
N TYR A 155 -7.91 12.52 1.50
CA TYR A 155 -8.59 13.74 1.06
C TYR A 155 -10.02 13.87 1.58
N GLY A 156 -10.53 12.89 2.30
CA GLY A 156 -11.89 12.90 2.87
C GLY A 156 -13.00 12.85 1.82
N ILE A 157 -12.74 12.26 0.66
CA ILE A 157 -13.70 12.11 -0.45
C ILE A 157 -13.71 10.66 -0.94
N ARG A 158 -14.86 10.15 -1.37
CA ARG A 158 -15.04 8.78 -1.85
C ARG A 158 -14.41 8.60 -3.23
N ALA A 159 -14.13 7.34 -3.62
CA ALA A 159 -13.51 7.02 -4.91
C ALA A 159 -14.32 7.55 -6.12
N ASN A 160 -15.65 7.53 -6.03
CA ASN A 160 -16.57 8.04 -7.05
C ASN A 160 -16.86 9.55 -6.95
N ASP A 161 -16.11 10.31 -6.16
CA ASP A 161 -16.24 11.75 -6.12
C ASP A 161 -15.76 12.39 -7.44
N ARG A 162 -16.57 13.30 -7.99
CA ARG A 162 -16.30 13.99 -9.27
C ARG A 162 -14.90 14.64 -9.36
N ARG A 163 -14.28 14.92 -8.24
CA ARG A 163 -12.93 15.53 -8.20
C ARG A 163 -11.82 14.55 -8.55
N PHE A 164 -12.05 13.25 -8.42
CA PHE A 164 -11.13 12.23 -8.94
C PHE A 164 -11.27 11.98 -10.43
N TYR A 165 -12.43 12.21 -11.03
CA TYR A 165 -12.75 11.83 -12.41
C TYR A 165 -11.79 12.42 -13.45
N PRO A 166 -11.35 13.70 -13.36
CA PRO A 166 -10.32 14.23 -14.28
C PRO A 166 -9.00 13.47 -14.21
N LEU A 167 -8.62 12.95 -13.02
CA LEU A 167 -7.41 12.13 -12.87
C LEU A 167 -7.61 10.72 -13.44
N TYR A 168 -8.79 10.12 -13.27
CA TYR A 168 -9.12 8.83 -13.89
C TYR A 168 -9.13 8.92 -15.43
N ALA A 169 -9.77 9.95 -15.99
CA ALA A 169 -9.73 10.19 -17.42
C ALA A 169 -8.28 10.37 -17.94
N LYS A 170 -7.46 11.13 -17.21
CA LYS A 170 -6.04 11.31 -17.57
C LYS A 170 -5.26 10.00 -17.44
N ALA A 171 -5.53 9.16 -16.45
CA ALA A 171 -4.88 7.86 -16.32
C ALA A 171 -5.23 6.90 -17.47
N VAL A 172 -6.48 6.93 -17.96
CA VAL A 172 -6.91 6.21 -19.18
C VAL A 172 -6.14 6.73 -20.41
N GLU A 173 -6.10 8.06 -20.61
CA GLU A 173 -5.35 8.69 -21.71
C GLU A 173 -3.87 8.31 -21.70
N LEU A 174 -3.26 8.23 -20.52
CA LEU A 174 -1.86 7.87 -20.32
C LEU A 174 -1.60 6.35 -20.30
N ASP A 175 -2.64 5.54 -20.43
CA ASP A 175 -2.61 4.07 -20.36
C ASP A 175 -1.87 3.53 -19.12
N ILE A 176 -2.12 4.10 -17.95
CA ILE A 176 -1.56 3.64 -16.69
C ILE A 176 -2.63 3.02 -15.79
N PRO A 177 -2.31 1.98 -14.98
CA PRO A 177 -3.23 1.46 -13.99
C PRO A 177 -3.46 2.45 -12.84
N VAL A 178 -4.68 2.39 -12.28
CA VAL A 178 -5.08 3.20 -11.12
C VAL A 178 -5.31 2.28 -9.93
N PHE A 179 -4.55 2.51 -8.87
CA PHE A 179 -4.79 1.89 -7.58
C PHE A 179 -5.75 2.78 -6.80
N ILE A 180 -6.79 2.20 -6.24
CA ILE A 180 -7.78 2.92 -5.43
C ILE A 180 -7.76 2.32 -4.03
N TYR A 181 -7.56 3.15 -3.01
CA TYR A 181 -7.69 2.72 -1.63
C TYR A 181 -9.10 2.19 -1.35
N THR A 182 -9.21 0.90 -1.03
CA THR A 182 -10.47 0.20 -0.80
C THR A 182 -10.42 -0.63 0.47
N THR A 183 -10.44 0.04 1.61
CA THR A 183 -10.55 -0.57 2.94
C THR A 183 -11.10 0.46 3.92
N MET A 184 -11.41 0.05 5.13
CA MET A 184 -11.78 1.01 6.17
C MET A 184 -10.62 1.96 6.48
N THR A 185 -10.94 3.17 6.90
CA THR A 185 -9.93 4.11 7.42
C THR A 185 -9.81 4.01 8.93
N TYR A 186 -8.58 4.14 9.43
CA TYR A 186 -8.32 4.32 10.87
C TYR A 186 -8.44 5.78 11.33
N ARG A 187 -8.72 6.70 10.42
CA ARG A 187 -9.05 8.08 10.77
C ARG A 187 -10.40 8.13 11.49
N THR A 188 -10.42 8.77 12.66
CA THR A 188 -11.64 8.91 13.48
C THR A 188 -12.42 10.20 13.20
N ASP A 189 -11.90 11.05 12.32
CA ASP A 189 -12.53 12.29 11.83
C ASP A 189 -13.22 12.11 10.47
N LEU A 190 -13.23 10.90 9.93
CA LEU A 190 -13.91 10.52 8.69
C LEU A 190 -14.84 9.32 8.92
N PRO A 191 -15.89 9.17 8.10
CA PRO A 191 -16.66 7.94 8.07
C PRO A 191 -15.78 6.72 7.79
N MET A 192 -15.98 5.63 8.54
CA MET A 192 -15.21 4.40 8.38
C MET A 192 -15.26 3.86 6.94
N ASP A 193 -16.40 4.07 6.27
CA ASP A 193 -16.71 3.57 4.93
C ASP A 193 -16.12 4.42 3.78
N ILE A 194 -15.30 5.43 4.07
CA ILE A 194 -14.74 6.33 3.04
C ILE A 194 -14.05 5.58 1.90
N GLY A 195 -13.44 4.44 2.21
CA GLY A 195 -12.80 3.53 1.25
C GLY A 195 -13.59 2.25 0.98
N ARG A 196 -14.92 2.24 1.18
CA ARG A 196 -15.73 1.05 0.92
C ARG A 196 -15.72 0.69 -0.57
N PRO A 197 -15.56 -0.60 -0.92
CA PRO A 197 -15.44 -1.05 -2.32
C PRO A 197 -16.59 -0.62 -3.23
N ILE A 198 -17.82 -0.51 -2.71
CA ILE A 198 -18.99 -0.12 -3.52
C ILE A 198 -18.81 1.19 -4.29
N TYR A 199 -18.00 2.12 -3.77
CA TYR A 199 -17.71 3.37 -4.47
C TYR A 199 -16.78 3.21 -5.67
N VAL A 200 -16.17 2.03 -5.85
CA VAL A 200 -15.40 1.68 -7.04
C VAL A 200 -16.29 1.13 -8.15
N ASP A 201 -17.53 0.71 -7.83
CA ASP A 201 -18.49 0.22 -8.82
C ASP A 201 -18.79 1.28 -9.88
N ASP A 202 -19.15 2.50 -9.45
CA ASP A 202 -19.40 3.63 -10.34
C ASP A 202 -18.17 3.94 -11.21
N VAL A 203 -16.98 3.99 -10.59
CA VAL A 203 -15.72 4.27 -11.30
C VAL A 203 -15.42 3.21 -12.34
N ALA A 204 -15.66 1.93 -12.05
CA ALA A 204 -15.42 0.83 -12.97
C ALA A 204 -16.44 0.81 -14.13
N MET A 205 -17.67 1.29 -13.90
CA MET A 205 -18.68 1.48 -14.96
C MET A 205 -18.36 2.66 -15.86
N ASP A 206 -17.96 3.79 -15.27
CA ASP A 206 -17.70 5.04 -16.00
C ASP A 206 -16.38 5.00 -16.78
N PHE A 207 -15.42 4.17 -16.37
CA PHE A 207 -14.10 4.01 -17.00
C PHE A 207 -13.79 2.53 -17.31
N PRO A 208 -14.54 1.89 -18.24
CA PRO A 208 -14.37 0.46 -18.53
C PRO A 208 -13.00 0.11 -19.12
N GLU A 209 -12.28 1.07 -19.72
CA GLU A 209 -10.93 0.90 -20.26
C GLU A 209 -9.85 0.98 -19.17
N MET A 210 -10.16 1.60 -18.04
CA MET A 210 -9.18 1.82 -16.95
C MET A 210 -8.86 0.52 -16.24
N ARG A 211 -7.59 0.21 -16.06
CA ARG A 211 -7.14 -0.90 -15.24
C ARG A 211 -7.16 -0.46 -13.77
N ILE A 212 -8.14 -0.95 -13.01
CA ILE A 212 -8.36 -0.57 -11.62
C ILE A 212 -7.80 -1.66 -10.72
N VAL A 213 -7.01 -1.28 -9.72
CA VAL A 213 -6.59 -2.16 -8.63
C VAL A 213 -7.25 -1.66 -7.34
N ALA A 214 -8.20 -2.43 -6.81
CA ALA A 214 -8.75 -2.19 -5.49
C ALA A 214 -7.70 -2.53 -4.44
N GLY A 215 -7.10 -1.52 -3.86
CA GLY A 215 -6.03 -1.64 -2.88
C GLY A 215 -6.53 -2.20 -1.54
N LEU A 216 -5.66 -2.89 -0.80
CA LEU A 216 -5.91 -3.33 0.58
C LEU A 216 -7.06 -4.34 0.74
N GLY A 217 -7.40 -5.09 -0.33
CA GLY A 217 -8.29 -6.25 -0.28
C GLY A 217 -9.74 -6.02 0.15
N GLY A 218 -10.17 -4.79 0.35
CA GLY A 218 -11.56 -4.45 0.67
C GLY A 218 -12.00 -4.72 2.11
N TRP A 219 -11.11 -5.17 3.00
CA TRP A 219 -11.50 -5.51 4.37
C TRP A 219 -12.10 -4.29 5.13
N PRO A 220 -13.19 -4.43 5.88
CA PRO A 220 -13.94 -5.65 6.21
C PRO A 220 -15.02 -6.06 5.19
N TRP A 221 -15.13 -5.38 4.04
CA TRP A 221 -16.13 -5.62 3.00
C TRP A 221 -15.61 -6.54 1.86
N VAL A 222 -14.80 -7.54 2.20
CA VAL A 222 -14.23 -8.49 1.23
C VAL A 222 -15.27 -9.13 0.32
N PRO A 223 -16.45 -9.62 0.81
CA PRO A 223 -17.50 -10.17 -0.05
C PRO A 223 -18.03 -9.20 -1.11
N GLU A 224 -18.13 -7.91 -0.76
CA GLU A 224 -18.53 -6.84 -1.68
C GLU A 224 -17.50 -6.67 -2.80
N LEU A 225 -16.21 -6.57 -2.44
CA LEU A 225 -15.14 -6.46 -3.42
C LEU A 225 -15.07 -7.69 -4.35
N ILE A 226 -15.28 -8.90 -3.83
CA ILE A 226 -15.35 -10.11 -4.66
C ILE A 226 -16.51 -10.02 -5.66
N GLY A 227 -17.68 -9.53 -5.24
CA GLY A 227 -18.81 -9.26 -6.13
C GLY A 227 -18.45 -8.29 -7.26
N LEU A 228 -17.81 -7.18 -6.92
CA LEU A 228 -17.35 -6.18 -7.90
C LEU A 228 -16.31 -6.73 -8.87
N ALA A 229 -15.32 -7.46 -8.39
CA ALA A 229 -14.29 -8.07 -9.23
C ALA A 229 -14.85 -9.13 -10.19
N ARG A 230 -15.95 -9.82 -9.81
CA ARG A 230 -16.68 -10.72 -10.71
C ARG A 230 -17.49 -9.97 -11.76
N ARG A 231 -18.02 -8.81 -11.40
CA ARG A 231 -18.86 -7.98 -12.29
C ARG A 231 -18.00 -7.22 -13.33
N HIS A 232 -16.88 -6.63 -12.91
CA HIS A 232 -16.06 -5.76 -13.74
C HIS A 232 -14.81 -6.44 -14.27
N GLN A 233 -14.64 -6.48 -15.59
CA GLN A 233 -13.47 -7.08 -16.24
C GLN A 233 -12.17 -6.32 -15.95
N ASN A 234 -12.26 -5.02 -15.75
CA ASN A 234 -11.15 -4.09 -15.53
C ASN A 234 -10.73 -3.96 -14.07
N LEU A 235 -11.37 -4.66 -13.11
CA LEU A 235 -11.10 -4.57 -11.67
C LEU A 235 -10.23 -5.73 -11.18
N TYR A 236 -9.12 -5.39 -10.52
CA TYR A 236 -8.19 -6.29 -9.83
C TYR A 236 -8.25 -6.07 -8.32
N ILE A 237 -7.78 -7.03 -7.54
CA ILE A 237 -7.75 -7.01 -6.07
C ILE A 237 -6.30 -7.07 -5.59
N SER A 238 -5.84 -6.08 -4.83
CA SER A 238 -4.54 -6.10 -4.14
C SER A 238 -4.66 -6.75 -2.76
N THR A 239 -3.62 -7.47 -2.34
CA THR A 239 -3.54 -8.13 -1.03
C THR A 239 -2.88 -7.28 0.05
N ALA A 240 -2.58 -6.02 -0.24
CA ALA A 240 -1.83 -5.12 0.63
C ALA A 240 -2.42 -4.92 2.02
N ALA A 241 -1.59 -4.52 2.96
CA ALA A 241 -1.93 -4.07 4.31
C ALA A 241 -2.75 -5.07 5.15
N HIS A 242 -2.71 -6.34 4.80
CA HIS A 242 -3.28 -7.43 5.58
C HIS A 242 -2.34 -8.62 5.59
N ARG A 243 -2.05 -9.14 6.78
CA ARG A 243 -1.07 -10.19 6.95
C ARG A 243 -1.55 -11.51 6.35
N PRO A 244 -0.84 -12.08 5.35
CA PRO A 244 -1.33 -13.22 4.57
C PRO A 244 -1.65 -14.46 5.40
N LYS A 245 -0.90 -14.73 6.47
CA LYS A 245 -1.14 -15.89 7.35
C LYS A 245 -2.56 -15.97 7.91
N TYR A 246 -3.29 -14.86 7.96
CA TYR A 246 -4.66 -14.84 8.47
C TYR A 246 -5.73 -15.05 7.39
N PHE A 247 -5.38 -15.02 6.10
CA PHE A 247 -6.36 -15.13 5.01
C PHE A 247 -7.11 -16.48 5.01
N ALA A 248 -6.44 -17.55 5.40
CA ALA A 248 -7.05 -18.88 5.49
C ALA A 248 -7.62 -19.20 6.89
N THR A 249 -7.58 -18.25 7.84
CA THR A 249 -8.12 -18.44 9.19
C THR A 249 -9.65 -18.34 9.15
N PRO A 250 -10.39 -19.36 9.63
CA PRO A 250 -11.84 -19.31 9.70
C PRO A 250 -12.35 -18.09 10.50
N GLY A 251 -13.34 -17.40 9.99
CA GLY A 251 -13.91 -16.20 10.62
C GLY A 251 -13.07 -14.93 10.43
N SER A 252 -12.03 -14.97 9.61
CA SER A 252 -11.19 -13.80 9.34
C SER A 252 -11.83 -12.77 8.41
N GLY A 253 -12.90 -13.16 7.67
CA GLY A 253 -13.55 -12.36 6.65
C GLY A 253 -12.91 -12.46 5.26
N TRP A 254 -11.87 -13.31 5.09
CA TRP A 254 -11.16 -13.50 3.81
C TRP A 254 -11.61 -14.74 3.05
N GLU A 255 -12.55 -15.51 3.57
CA GLU A 255 -12.98 -16.80 3.03
C GLU A 255 -13.41 -16.70 1.56
N MET A 256 -14.15 -15.65 1.20
CA MET A 256 -14.55 -15.45 -0.19
C MET A 256 -13.37 -15.14 -1.11
N LEU A 257 -12.36 -14.39 -0.65
CA LEU A 257 -11.14 -14.18 -1.41
C LEU A 257 -10.40 -15.50 -1.63
N MET A 258 -10.26 -16.32 -0.58
CA MET A 258 -9.59 -17.63 -0.66
C MET A 258 -10.31 -18.57 -1.60
N GLN A 259 -11.65 -18.59 -1.57
CA GLN A 259 -12.45 -19.42 -2.45
C GLN A 259 -12.41 -18.95 -3.92
N TYR A 260 -12.79 -17.70 -4.18
CA TYR A 260 -12.93 -17.18 -5.54
C TYR A 260 -11.58 -16.84 -6.18
N GLY A 261 -10.63 -16.34 -5.40
CA GLY A 261 -9.28 -16.06 -5.87
C GLY A 261 -8.51 -17.32 -6.26
N ASN A 262 -8.84 -18.48 -5.66
CA ASN A 262 -8.30 -19.78 -6.03
C ASN A 262 -9.03 -20.44 -7.22
N THR A 263 -10.07 -19.80 -7.75
CA THR A 263 -10.94 -20.34 -8.81
C THR A 263 -11.26 -19.30 -9.87
N LEU A 264 -12.44 -18.68 -9.81
CA LEU A 264 -12.96 -17.79 -10.85
C LEU A 264 -12.20 -16.46 -10.98
N LEU A 265 -11.59 -15.97 -9.89
CA LEU A 265 -10.86 -14.71 -9.85
C LEU A 265 -9.33 -14.88 -9.76
N GLN A 266 -8.82 -16.09 -10.07
CA GLN A 266 -7.38 -16.36 -10.01
C GLN A 266 -6.53 -15.40 -10.84
N ASP A 267 -7.10 -14.84 -11.90
CA ASP A 267 -6.45 -13.90 -12.82
C ASP A 267 -6.65 -12.42 -12.42
N LYS A 268 -7.29 -12.17 -11.28
CA LYS A 268 -7.68 -10.83 -10.81
C LYS A 268 -7.00 -10.40 -9.51
N VAL A 269 -6.33 -11.29 -8.82
CA VAL A 269 -5.63 -10.97 -7.57
C VAL A 269 -4.17 -10.69 -7.85
N VAL A 270 -3.64 -9.63 -7.25
CA VAL A 270 -2.24 -9.21 -7.36
C VAL A 270 -1.62 -9.11 -5.97
N PHE A 271 -0.38 -9.54 -5.84
CA PHE A 271 0.36 -9.48 -4.60
C PHE A 271 0.81 -8.05 -4.30
N ALA A 272 0.65 -7.69 -3.05
CA ALA A 272 1.18 -6.46 -2.48
C ALA A 272 1.45 -6.69 -0.99
N SER A 273 2.66 -6.34 -0.53
CA SER A 273 3.08 -6.67 0.83
C SER A 273 2.68 -5.62 1.85
N SER A 274 2.86 -4.34 1.56
CA SER A 274 2.85 -3.27 2.58
C SER A 274 3.61 -3.69 3.86
N TRP A 275 4.79 -4.31 3.69
CA TRP A 275 5.54 -5.02 4.73
C TRP A 275 5.86 -4.15 5.94
N PHE A 276 6.10 -2.85 5.70
CA PHE A 276 6.43 -1.91 6.77
C PHE A 276 5.26 -1.64 7.72
N THR A 277 4.01 -1.78 7.23
CA THR A 277 2.80 -1.67 8.06
C THR A 277 2.81 -2.67 9.22
N TYR A 278 3.40 -3.85 9.03
CA TYR A 278 3.52 -4.90 10.04
C TYR A 278 4.85 -4.89 10.78
N SER A 279 5.81 -4.07 10.34
CA SER A 279 7.17 -4.11 10.85
C SER A 279 7.82 -5.49 10.74
N LEU A 280 7.54 -6.21 9.64
CA LEU A 280 8.07 -7.53 9.35
C LEU A 280 9.10 -7.44 8.21
N PRO A 281 10.07 -8.37 8.14
CA PRO A 281 10.87 -8.52 6.93
C PRO A 281 9.98 -8.82 5.72
N VAL A 282 10.24 -8.15 4.59
CA VAL A 282 9.44 -8.36 3.35
C VAL A 282 9.43 -9.82 2.91
N LYS A 283 10.53 -10.54 3.11
CA LYS A 283 10.65 -11.99 2.85
C LYS A 283 9.61 -12.80 3.61
N GLN A 284 9.38 -12.47 4.89
CA GLN A 284 8.37 -13.18 5.69
C GLN A 284 6.96 -12.99 5.12
N VAL A 285 6.62 -11.79 4.64
CA VAL A 285 5.29 -11.54 4.04
C VAL A 285 5.12 -12.36 2.75
N VAL A 286 6.17 -12.47 1.94
CA VAL A 286 6.18 -13.33 0.74
C VAL A 286 6.02 -14.80 1.12
N GLU A 287 6.75 -15.29 2.11
CA GLU A 287 6.68 -16.68 2.60
C GLU A 287 5.28 -17.01 3.14
N GLU A 288 4.67 -16.12 3.92
CA GLU A 288 3.29 -16.29 4.40
C GLU A 288 2.27 -16.36 3.25
N MET A 289 2.44 -15.56 2.19
CA MET A 289 1.58 -15.62 1.01
C MET A 289 1.74 -16.95 0.26
N LEU A 290 2.98 -17.41 0.09
CA LEU A 290 3.27 -18.69 -0.56
C LEU A 290 2.81 -19.90 0.26
N ALA A 291 2.70 -19.77 1.58
CA ALA A 291 2.18 -20.80 2.47
C ALA A 291 0.65 -20.96 2.45
N LEU A 292 -0.08 -20.03 1.83
CA LEU A 292 -1.54 -20.14 1.73
C LEU A 292 -1.96 -21.42 0.98
N PRO A 293 -3.12 -22.01 1.33
CA PRO A 293 -3.64 -23.22 0.70
C PRO A 293 -4.25 -22.94 -0.70
N LEU A 294 -3.47 -22.30 -1.56
CA LEU A 294 -3.79 -22.01 -2.94
C LEU A 294 -3.11 -23.04 -3.86
N LYS A 295 -3.70 -23.27 -5.04
CA LYS A 295 -3.04 -24.06 -6.10
C LYS A 295 -1.73 -23.38 -6.51
N ASP A 296 -0.69 -24.14 -6.83
CA ASP A 296 0.61 -23.57 -7.20
C ASP A 296 0.51 -22.66 -8.44
N SER A 297 -0.31 -23.03 -9.42
CA SER A 297 -0.58 -22.19 -10.59
C SER A 297 -1.26 -20.86 -10.24
N VAL A 298 -2.05 -20.82 -9.16
CA VAL A 298 -2.70 -19.61 -8.65
C VAL A 298 -1.71 -18.75 -7.89
N LYS A 299 -0.83 -19.35 -7.07
CA LYS A 299 0.27 -18.62 -6.42
C LYS A 299 1.13 -17.89 -7.44
N GLU A 300 1.51 -18.56 -8.53
CA GLU A 300 2.28 -17.94 -9.60
C GLU A 300 1.54 -16.76 -10.27
N LYS A 301 0.21 -16.87 -10.43
CA LYS A 301 -0.62 -15.78 -10.96
C LYS A 301 -0.66 -14.60 -10.00
N TRP A 302 -0.96 -14.82 -8.73
CA TRP A 302 -1.07 -13.76 -7.73
C TRP A 302 0.26 -13.05 -7.50
N MET A 303 1.35 -13.83 -7.40
CA MET A 303 2.67 -13.31 -7.07
C MET A 303 3.34 -12.60 -8.26
N TYR A 304 3.00 -12.95 -9.51
CA TYR A 304 3.78 -12.49 -10.66
C TYR A 304 2.96 -12.22 -11.93
N LYS A 305 2.27 -13.22 -12.48
CA LYS A 305 1.68 -13.15 -13.82
C LYS A 305 0.61 -12.07 -13.96
N ASN A 306 -0.24 -11.90 -12.94
CA ASN A 306 -1.32 -10.91 -12.97
C ASN A 306 -0.75 -9.48 -12.96
N ALA A 307 0.29 -9.21 -12.18
CA ALA A 307 0.97 -7.93 -12.17
C ALA A 307 1.65 -7.63 -13.51
N ARG A 308 2.33 -8.61 -14.12
CA ARG A 308 2.90 -8.44 -15.49
C ARG A 308 1.84 -8.04 -16.49
N ARG A 309 0.70 -8.73 -16.49
CA ARG A 309 -0.42 -8.40 -17.40
C ARG A 309 -0.99 -7.01 -17.11
N LEU A 310 -1.15 -6.65 -15.83
CA LEU A 310 -1.65 -5.34 -15.41
C LEU A 310 -0.78 -4.19 -15.95
N PHE A 311 0.54 -4.34 -15.90
CA PHE A 311 1.50 -3.34 -16.37
C PHE A 311 1.90 -3.53 -17.85
N ARG A 312 1.42 -4.57 -18.53
CA ARG A 312 1.79 -4.94 -19.90
C ARG A 312 3.30 -5.09 -20.08
N PHE A 313 3.98 -5.66 -19.08
CA PHE A 313 5.38 -6.03 -19.20
C PHE A 313 5.51 -7.25 -20.14
N GLU A 314 6.41 -7.17 -21.11
CA GLU A 314 6.73 -8.25 -22.04
C GLU A 314 7.39 -9.47 -21.40
#